data_2b0afe0602304f206f8160f802c919b7
#
_entry.id   2b0afe0602304f206f8160f802c919b7
#
_cell.length_a   1.000
_cell.length_b   1.000
_cell.length_c   1.000
_cell.angle_alpha   90.00
_cell.angle_beta   90.00
_cell.angle_gamma   90.00
#
_symmetry.space_group_name_H-M   'P 1'
#
loop_
_entity.id
_entity.type
_entity.pdbx_description
1 polymer ?
#
loop_
_entity_poly.entity_id
_entity_poly.type
_entity_poly.pdbx_seq_one_letter_code
_entity_poly.pdbx_strand_id
1 'polypeptide(L)'
;MKKEILLVLYSLIIGTASAQYQIDLSKVTPPSVSFLQLGNAGPAGKEIRVNNLYMEEGGVPQLPVMGEFHYSRMDSRYWRDALLKMKASGVNIVATYCLWSLHEEFEGELSWEGNLNLRRFIEICKELGMKVHLRLGPYCNAEIRNGALPDWIINNKNLKTRSNDPLYLEYSRRWYQAVYDQVKGLFYKDGGPIMGLQLENEYVRKGMIVSHLLNLKRMAVEIGFDVPIYSMTHWMDSEYPKGEIVPYAGFYIEAPWTTSGKKEIPTSNFEYFTYNRLSDNIGTDIIKIEGEVESLSGKDIDSPFFTCEIGVGTTAFYHRRAVVPEEMAGENINLRLGCGANMMGYYMYVGGTNPIGKRTTYQSSGPRVSYDYQAPIRESGTLGAVMKETKK
;
A
#
# COMPACT_ATOMS: atom_id res chain seq x y z
N MET A 1 29.05 43.98 -66.36
CA MET A 1 28.87 44.05 -64.86
C MET A 1 28.29 42.71 -64.43
N LYS A 2 29.19 41.80 -64.01
CA LYS A 2 28.76 40.51 -63.46
C LYS A 2 28.55 40.68 -61.97
N LYS A 3 27.33 40.42 -61.52
CA LYS A 3 27.03 40.33 -60.06
C LYS A 3 27.41 38.93 -59.63
N GLU A 4 28.42 38.83 -58.80
CA GLU A 4 28.75 37.61 -58.06
C GLU A 4 27.79 37.49 -56.91
N ILE A 5 27.01 36.42 -56.93
CA ILE A 5 26.16 36.03 -55.84
C ILE A 5 27.04 35.21 -54.90
N LEU A 6 27.42 35.82 -53.78
CA LEU A 6 28.14 35.14 -52.72
C LEU A 6 27.13 34.25 -51.95
N LEU A 7 27.14 32.96 -52.26
CA LEU A 7 26.36 31.95 -51.59
C LEU A 7 27.05 31.63 -50.24
N VAL A 8 26.65 32.26 -49.16
CA VAL A 8 27.10 31.89 -47.84
C VAL A 8 26.38 30.59 -47.46
N LEU A 9 27.07 29.48 -47.63
CA LEU A 9 26.65 28.22 -47.01
C LEU A 9 26.77 28.35 -45.50
N TYR A 10 25.68 28.66 -44.83
CA TYR A 10 25.54 28.38 -43.42
C TYR A 10 25.50 26.85 -43.24
N SER A 11 26.63 26.25 -42.97
CA SER A 11 26.69 24.90 -42.43
C SER A 11 26.00 24.95 -41.08
N LEU A 12 24.71 24.60 -41.03
CA LEU A 12 24.08 24.25 -39.78
C LEU A 12 24.79 23.00 -39.26
N ILE A 13 25.79 23.21 -38.40
CA ILE A 13 26.25 22.15 -37.51
C ILE A 13 25.09 21.93 -36.54
N ILE A 14 24.22 21.00 -36.90
CA ILE A 14 23.31 20.38 -35.94
C ILE A 14 24.18 19.54 -35.04
N GLY A 15 24.80 20.23 -34.07
CA GLY A 15 25.35 19.54 -32.94
C GLY A 15 24.22 18.82 -32.29
N THR A 16 24.18 17.52 -32.44
CA THR A 16 23.40 16.69 -31.54
C THR A 16 24.00 16.93 -30.16
N ALA A 17 23.41 17.88 -29.43
CA ALA A 17 23.65 18.00 -28.03
C ALA A 17 23.07 16.74 -27.39
N SER A 18 23.86 15.66 -27.38
CA SER A 18 23.60 14.56 -26.46
C SER A 18 23.83 15.16 -25.08
N ALA A 19 22.72 15.51 -24.42
CA ALA A 19 22.78 15.84 -23.00
C ALA A 19 23.23 14.57 -22.27
N GLN A 20 24.52 14.45 -22.07
CA GLN A 20 25.09 13.35 -21.32
C GLN A 20 24.88 13.69 -19.85
N TYR A 21 23.87 13.07 -19.26
CA TYR A 21 23.63 13.17 -17.83
C TYR A 21 24.65 12.28 -17.12
N GLN A 22 25.61 12.88 -16.44
CA GLN A 22 26.61 12.14 -15.69
C GLN A 22 26.15 12.04 -14.24
N ILE A 23 25.83 10.82 -13.79
CA ILE A 23 25.51 10.54 -12.40
C ILE A 23 26.81 10.16 -11.70
N ASP A 24 27.25 10.98 -10.75
CA ASP A 24 28.40 10.69 -9.89
C ASP A 24 27.95 9.80 -8.72
N LEU A 25 28.22 8.51 -8.82
CA LEU A 25 27.91 7.53 -7.79
C LEU A 25 28.96 7.49 -6.67
N SER A 26 30.09 8.21 -6.79
CA SER A 26 31.12 8.21 -5.74
C SER A 26 30.70 8.84 -4.42
N LYS A 27 29.61 9.62 -4.45
CA LYS A 27 29.02 10.30 -3.28
C LYS A 27 27.81 9.62 -2.71
N VAL A 28 27.41 8.47 -3.25
CA VAL A 28 26.26 7.72 -2.75
C VAL A 28 26.65 7.04 -1.44
N THR A 29 25.94 7.36 -0.37
CA THR A 29 26.10 6.68 0.92
C THR A 29 25.74 5.21 0.74
N PRO A 30 26.59 4.27 1.15
CA PRO A 30 26.27 2.85 1.10
C PRO A 30 24.97 2.57 1.87
N PRO A 31 24.15 1.61 1.42
CA PRO A 31 22.97 1.23 2.16
C PRO A 31 23.34 0.70 3.55
N SER A 32 22.59 1.12 4.57
CA SER A 32 22.74 0.58 5.92
C SER A 32 21.68 -0.49 6.19
N VAL A 33 22.10 -1.64 6.68
CA VAL A 33 21.23 -2.77 7.02
C VAL A 33 20.72 -2.58 8.45
N SER A 34 19.99 -1.48 8.71
CA SER A 34 19.45 -1.22 10.05
C SER A 34 18.05 -1.84 10.27
N PHE A 35 17.40 -2.30 9.20
CA PHE A 35 16.04 -2.79 9.28
C PHE A 35 15.96 -4.31 9.20
N LEU A 36 15.41 -4.86 10.27
CA LEU A 36 14.61 -6.07 10.31
C LEU A 36 15.28 -7.34 9.83
N GLN A 37 15.80 -8.02 10.77
CA GLN A 37 16.28 -9.39 10.64
C GLN A 37 15.16 -10.44 10.83
N LEU A 38 13.89 -10.08 10.57
CA LEU A 38 12.77 -11.01 10.72
C LEU A 38 12.50 -11.71 9.40
N GLY A 39 12.61 -13.03 9.41
CA GLY A 39 12.10 -13.92 8.38
C GLY A 39 12.50 -13.64 6.93
N ASN A 40 13.60 -12.98 6.75
CA ASN A 40 14.14 -12.68 5.43
C ASN A 40 14.93 -13.84 4.83
N ALA A 41 15.18 -14.90 5.59
CA ALA A 41 15.73 -16.11 5.03
C ALA A 41 14.71 -16.76 4.07
N GLY A 42 15.06 -16.75 2.80
CA GLY A 42 14.32 -17.48 1.77
C GLY A 42 15.03 -18.77 1.41
N PRO A 43 14.61 -19.41 0.32
CA PRO A 43 15.40 -20.45 -0.31
C PRO A 43 16.81 -19.96 -0.56
N ALA A 44 17.80 -20.82 -0.38
CA ALA A 44 19.23 -20.44 -0.40
C ALA A 44 19.58 -19.47 -1.54
N GLY A 45 20.18 -18.34 -1.20
CA GLY A 45 20.56 -17.29 -2.15
C GLY A 45 19.43 -16.37 -2.62
N LYS A 46 18.24 -16.43 -2.01
CA LYS A 46 17.09 -15.58 -2.34
C LYS A 46 16.48 -14.90 -1.12
N GLU A 47 17.29 -14.59 -0.13
CA GLU A 47 16.82 -13.88 1.06
C GLU A 47 16.26 -12.51 0.67
N ILE A 48 15.13 -12.14 1.24
CA ILE A 48 14.58 -10.80 1.15
C ILE A 48 15.12 -9.99 2.32
N ARG A 49 15.73 -8.87 2.01
CA ARG A 49 16.21 -7.89 2.98
C ARG A 49 15.69 -6.51 2.64
N VAL A 50 15.48 -5.69 3.66
CA VAL A 50 15.15 -4.28 3.51
C VAL A 50 16.26 -3.48 4.16
N ASN A 51 16.83 -2.56 3.43
CA ASN A 51 17.80 -1.60 3.95
C ASN A 51 17.20 -0.18 3.96
N ASN A 52 17.95 0.83 4.33
CA ASN A 52 17.45 2.20 4.39
C ASN A 52 17.15 2.82 3.01
N LEU A 53 17.48 2.17 1.91
CA LEU A 53 17.27 2.69 0.57
C LEU A 53 16.27 1.87 -0.25
N TYR A 54 16.35 0.53 -0.17
CA TYR A 54 15.55 -0.35 -1.04
C TYR A 54 15.36 -1.75 -0.43
N MET A 55 14.57 -2.56 -1.11
CA MET A 55 14.46 -3.99 -0.87
C MET A 55 15.42 -4.75 -1.76
N GLU A 56 16.03 -5.82 -1.23
CA GLU A 56 16.88 -6.75 -1.94
C GLU A 56 16.28 -8.15 -1.95
N GLU A 57 16.53 -8.88 -3.03
CA GLU A 57 16.29 -10.32 -3.12
C GLU A 57 17.58 -11.00 -3.55
N GLY A 58 18.15 -11.85 -2.69
CA GLY A 58 19.43 -12.49 -2.96
C GLY A 58 20.59 -11.50 -3.15
N GLY A 59 20.56 -10.37 -2.47
CA GLY A 59 21.55 -9.29 -2.59
C GLY A 59 21.38 -8.41 -3.84
N VAL A 60 20.32 -8.61 -4.61
CA VAL A 60 20.02 -7.79 -5.81
C VAL A 60 18.93 -6.78 -5.46
N PRO A 61 19.18 -5.47 -5.64
CA PRO A 61 18.16 -4.44 -5.45
C PRO A 61 16.93 -4.70 -6.31
N GLN A 62 15.76 -4.49 -5.73
CA GLN A 62 14.47 -4.67 -6.39
C GLN A 62 13.70 -3.35 -6.43
N LEU A 63 12.87 -3.18 -7.46
CA LEU A 63 11.81 -2.18 -7.52
C LEU A 63 10.46 -2.92 -7.53
N PRO A 64 9.88 -3.21 -6.35
CA PRO A 64 8.63 -3.93 -6.27
C PRO A 64 7.46 -3.11 -6.80
N VAL A 65 6.55 -3.78 -7.51
CA VAL A 65 5.26 -3.24 -7.92
C VAL A 65 4.17 -4.03 -7.21
N MET A 66 3.50 -3.38 -6.29
CA MET A 66 2.49 -3.98 -5.43
C MET A 66 1.10 -3.51 -5.82
N GLY A 67 0.13 -4.40 -5.81
CA GLY A 67 -1.26 -4.06 -6.07
C GLY A 67 -2.17 -4.59 -4.97
N GLU A 68 -3.06 -3.74 -4.48
CA GLU A 68 -4.02 -4.13 -3.43
C GLU A 68 -5.19 -4.89 -4.04
N PHE A 69 -5.44 -6.09 -3.50
CA PHE A 69 -6.55 -6.96 -3.86
C PHE A 69 -7.17 -7.58 -2.60
N HIS A 70 -8.32 -7.10 -2.19
CA HIS A 70 -9.04 -7.69 -1.05
C HIS A 70 -9.75 -8.96 -1.48
N TYR A 71 -9.15 -10.13 -1.23
CA TYR A 71 -9.70 -11.43 -1.64
C TYR A 71 -11.14 -11.63 -1.16
N SER A 72 -11.48 -11.18 0.03
CA SER A 72 -12.80 -11.32 0.64
C SER A 72 -13.91 -10.48 -0.04
N ARG A 73 -13.54 -9.57 -0.96
CA ARG A 73 -14.46 -8.74 -1.75
C ARG A 73 -14.67 -9.25 -3.18
N MET A 74 -14.15 -10.42 -3.50
CA MET A 74 -14.34 -11.05 -4.82
C MET A 74 -14.71 -12.52 -4.65
N ASP A 75 -15.60 -13.02 -5.52
CA ASP A 75 -15.92 -14.45 -5.57
C ASP A 75 -14.65 -15.25 -5.87
N SER A 76 -14.38 -16.27 -5.06
CA SER A 76 -13.16 -17.07 -5.12
C SER A 76 -12.93 -17.74 -6.48
N ARG A 77 -13.99 -17.94 -7.26
CA ARG A 77 -13.90 -18.48 -8.64
C ARG A 77 -13.14 -17.58 -9.59
N TYR A 78 -13.07 -16.27 -9.30
CA TYR A 78 -12.43 -15.27 -10.15
C TYR A 78 -11.05 -14.81 -9.65
N TRP A 79 -10.59 -15.27 -8.48
CA TRP A 79 -9.28 -14.86 -7.93
C TRP A 79 -8.14 -15.11 -8.90
N ARG A 80 -8.09 -16.30 -9.51
CA ARG A 80 -7.01 -16.67 -10.45
C ARG A 80 -6.99 -15.76 -11.67
N ASP A 81 -8.15 -15.44 -12.23
CA ASP A 81 -8.26 -14.56 -13.40
C ASP A 81 -7.79 -13.14 -13.07
N ALA A 82 -8.24 -12.57 -11.94
CA ALA A 82 -7.79 -11.27 -11.47
C ALA A 82 -6.27 -11.24 -11.22
N LEU A 83 -5.71 -12.24 -10.56
CA LEU A 83 -4.27 -12.36 -10.29
C LEU A 83 -3.45 -12.51 -11.57
N LEU A 84 -3.94 -13.23 -12.58
CA LEU A 84 -3.29 -13.30 -13.89
C LEU A 84 -3.28 -11.94 -14.60
N LYS A 85 -4.34 -11.17 -14.51
CA LYS A 85 -4.41 -9.80 -15.05
C LYS A 85 -3.44 -8.87 -14.32
N MET A 86 -3.37 -8.95 -12.98
CA MET A 86 -2.37 -8.22 -12.19
C MET A 86 -0.95 -8.56 -12.65
N LYS A 87 -0.63 -9.83 -12.75
CA LYS A 87 0.69 -10.30 -13.20
C LYS A 87 1.01 -9.81 -14.61
N ALA A 88 0.07 -9.90 -15.53
CA ALA A 88 0.24 -9.46 -16.92
C ALA A 88 0.45 -7.95 -17.05
N SER A 89 0.02 -7.17 -16.06
CA SER A 89 0.24 -5.72 -15.99
C SER A 89 1.52 -5.31 -15.24
N GLY A 90 2.34 -6.26 -14.79
CA GLY A 90 3.62 -5.98 -14.15
C GLY A 90 3.59 -6.00 -12.62
N VAL A 91 2.43 -6.20 -11.99
CA VAL A 91 2.35 -6.38 -10.54
C VAL A 91 3.01 -7.70 -10.14
N ASN A 92 3.94 -7.63 -9.19
CA ASN A 92 4.69 -8.79 -8.71
C ASN A 92 4.43 -9.10 -7.23
N ILE A 93 3.82 -8.17 -6.50
CA ILE A 93 3.39 -8.35 -5.11
C ILE A 93 1.90 -8.07 -4.99
N VAL A 94 1.18 -8.98 -4.37
CA VAL A 94 -0.24 -8.81 -4.04
C VAL A 94 -0.35 -8.38 -2.58
N ALA A 95 -0.84 -7.17 -2.33
CA ALA A 95 -1.21 -6.75 -0.98
C ALA A 95 -2.67 -7.13 -0.72
N THR A 96 -2.96 -7.61 0.47
CA THR A 96 -4.33 -7.93 0.86
C THR A 96 -4.56 -7.80 2.35
N TYR A 97 -5.69 -7.20 2.72
CA TYR A 97 -6.13 -7.15 4.11
C TYR A 97 -6.80 -8.45 4.56
N CYS A 98 -6.51 -8.83 5.80
CA CYS A 98 -7.31 -9.77 6.57
C CYS A 98 -8.37 -8.99 7.34
N LEU A 99 -9.57 -8.84 6.78
CA LEU A 99 -10.64 -8.03 7.35
C LEU A 99 -11.34 -8.80 8.47
N TRP A 100 -10.96 -8.55 9.72
CA TRP A 100 -11.38 -9.32 10.89
C TRP A 100 -12.91 -9.47 10.98
N SER A 101 -13.65 -8.38 10.85
CA SER A 101 -15.13 -8.41 10.93
C SER A 101 -15.80 -9.35 9.93
N LEU A 102 -15.16 -9.64 8.78
CA LEU A 102 -15.68 -10.58 7.80
C LEU A 102 -15.48 -12.04 8.21
N HIS A 103 -14.39 -12.31 8.92
CA HIS A 103 -14.04 -13.65 9.39
C HIS A 103 -14.70 -14.02 10.71
N GLU A 104 -14.99 -13.04 11.56
CA GLU A 104 -15.54 -13.22 12.90
C GLU A 104 -16.65 -12.17 13.17
N GLU A 105 -17.78 -12.28 12.45
CA GLU A 105 -18.93 -11.38 12.65
C GLU A 105 -19.48 -11.48 14.07
N PHE A 106 -19.50 -12.70 14.62
CA PHE A 106 -19.85 -13.02 16.01
C PHE A 106 -18.65 -13.56 16.75
N GLU A 107 -18.49 -13.19 18.01
CA GLU A 107 -17.37 -13.63 18.84
C GLU A 107 -17.27 -15.16 18.88
N GLY A 108 -16.10 -15.69 18.51
CA GLY A 108 -15.80 -17.12 18.48
C GLY A 108 -16.29 -17.86 17.22
N GLU A 109 -17.05 -17.22 16.32
CA GLU A 109 -17.54 -17.84 15.07
C GLU A 109 -16.63 -17.46 13.89
N LEU A 110 -15.46 -18.07 13.83
CA LEU A 110 -14.53 -17.85 12.71
C LEU A 110 -14.96 -18.59 11.43
N SER A 111 -14.81 -17.93 10.28
CA SER A 111 -15.03 -18.51 8.96
C SER A 111 -13.83 -18.31 8.03
N TRP A 112 -13.40 -19.40 7.40
CA TRP A 112 -12.30 -19.45 6.43
C TRP A 112 -12.70 -20.15 5.13
N GLU A 113 -13.96 -20.09 4.77
CA GLU A 113 -14.54 -20.81 3.64
C GLU A 113 -14.95 -19.86 2.51
N GLY A 114 -15.09 -20.40 1.31
CA GLY A 114 -15.52 -19.64 0.13
C GLY A 114 -14.62 -18.44 -0.14
N ASN A 115 -15.23 -17.25 -0.20
CA ASN A 115 -14.50 -16.00 -0.43
C ASN A 115 -13.62 -15.57 0.76
N LEU A 116 -13.73 -16.24 1.89
CA LEU A 116 -12.91 -16.00 3.08
C LEU A 116 -11.74 -16.98 3.19
N ASN A 117 -11.51 -17.86 2.21
CA ASN A 117 -10.43 -18.84 2.24
C ASN A 117 -9.07 -18.18 1.93
N LEU A 118 -8.51 -17.53 2.94
CA LEU A 118 -7.21 -16.85 2.86
C LEU A 118 -6.10 -17.78 2.38
N ARG A 119 -6.05 -19.02 2.94
CA ARG A 119 -5.02 -19.98 2.57
C ARG A 119 -5.04 -20.27 1.07
N ARG A 120 -6.23 -20.57 0.52
CA ARG A 120 -6.36 -20.87 -0.91
C ARG A 120 -5.99 -19.67 -1.79
N PHE A 121 -6.35 -18.45 -1.39
CA PHE A 121 -5.95 -17.25 -2.11
C PHE A 121 -4.42 -17.11 -2.19
N ILE A 122 -3.73 -17.29 -1.06
CA ILE A 122 -2.26 -17.21 -1.00
C ILE A 122 -1.61 -18.35 -1.80
N GLU A 123 -2.18 -19.55 -1.78
CA GLU A 123 -1.71 -20.67 -2.59
C GLU A 123 -1.82 -20.38 -4.10
N ILE A 124 -2.89 -19.73 -4.54
CA ILE A 124 -3.02 -19.29 -5.95
C ILE A 124 -1.92 -18.26 -6.28
N CYS A 125 -1.63 -17.32 -5.39
CA CYS A 125 -0.51 -16.37 -5.59
C CYS A 125 0.82 -17.14 -5.77
N LYS A 126 1.08 -18.15 -4.92
CA LYS A 126 2.26 -19.02 -5.02
C LYS A 126 2.33 -19.76 -6.37
N GLU A 127 1.24 -20.37 -6.79
CA GLU A 127 1.13 -21.10 -8.07
C GLU A 127 1.44 -20.18 -9.27
N LEU A 128 1.06 -18.91 -9.16
CA LEU A 128 1.30 -17.90 -10.18
C LEU A 128 2.68 -17.22 -10.05
N GLY A 129 3.48 -17.56 -9.04
CA GLY A 129 4.79 -16.95 -8.79
C GLY A 129 4.70 -15.47 -8.37
N MET A 130 3.60 -15.06 -7.75
CA MET A 130 3.41 -13.73 -7.19
C MET A 130 3.71 -13.75 -5.69
N LYS A 131 4.40 -12.73 -5.20
CA LYS A 131 4.63 -12.55 -3.77
C LYS A 131 3.38 -11.96 -3.10
N VAL A 132 3.29 -12.12 -1.78
CA VAL A 132 2.16 -11.62 -0.99
C VAL A 132 2.66 -10.73 0.13
N HIS A 133 2.05 -9.58 0.26
CA HIS A 133 2.15 -8.69 1.40
C HIS A 133 0.84 -8.76 2.19
N LEU A 134 0.90 -9.37 3.38
CA LEU A 134 -0.29 -9.61 4.19
C LEU A 134 -0.53 -8.43 5.13
N ARG A 135 -1.68 -7.78 5.02
CA ARG A 135 -2.07 -6.66 5.87
C ARG A 135 -2.98 -7.18 6.98
N LEU A 136 -2.37 -7.40 8.16
CA LEU A 136 -2.97 -8.20 9.23
C LEU A 136 -3.97 -7.41 10.11
N GLY A 137 -3.86 -6.10 10.14
CA GLY A 137 -4.62 -5.27 11.06
C GLY A 137 -4.04 -5.27 12.48
N PRO A 138 -4.87 -5.24 13.54
CA PRO A 138 -6.30 -5.54 13.64
C PRO A 138 -7.23 -4.52 12.97
N TYR A 139 -6.87 -3.23 13.00
CA TYR A 139 -7.58 -2.18 12.31
C TYR A 139 -7.02 -2.00 10.90
N CYS A 140 -7.88 -1.91 9.91
CA CYS A 140 -7.51 -1.87 8.50
C CYS A 140 -7.98 -0.59 7.76
N ASN A 141 -8.92 0.18 8.28
CA ASN A 141 -9.69 1.18 7.54
C ASN A 141 -10.45 0.54 6.36
N ALA A 142 -9.83 0.43 5.20
CA ALA A 142 -10.30 -0.29 4.00
C ALA A 142 -11.75 0.08 3.60
N GLU A 143 -12.22 1.28 3.93
CA GLU A 143 -13.60 1.77 3.75
C GLU A 143 -14.64 0.74 4.17
N ILE A 144 -14.34 0.01 5.24
CA ILE A 144 -15.25 -0.97 5.84
C ILE A 144 -15.68 -0.51 7.23
N ARG A 145 -16.84 -0.99 7.67
CA ARG A 145 -17.39 -0.68 8.98
C ARG A 145 -16.37 -0.92 10.09
N ASN A 146 -16.23 0.05 10.98
CA ASN A 146 -15.32 0.03 12.12
C ASN A 146 -13.84 -0.22 11.77
N GLY A 147 -13.44 0.00 10.50
CA GLY A 147 -12.09 -0.33 10.03
C GLY A 147 -11.76 -1.81 10.12
N ALA A 148 -12.75 -2.66 9.90
CA ALA A 148 -12.72 -4.12 10.01
C ALA A 148 -12.68 -4.67 11.46
N LEU A 149 -12.79 -3.85 12.49
CA LEU A 149 -13.00 -4.37 13.84
C LEU A 149 -14.44 -4.89 13.98
N PRO A 150 -14.66 -6.10 14.51
CA PRO A 150 -16.00 -6.63 14.71
C PRO A 150 -16.86 -5.76 15.63
N ASP A 151 -18.18 -5.76 15.41
CA ASP A 151 -19.11 -4.99 16.23
C ASP A 151 -19.06 -5.37 17.70
N TRP A 152 -18.82 -6.64 18.02
CA TRP A 152 -18.72 -7.11 19.40
C TRP A 152 -17.46 -6.56 20.12
N ILE A 153 -16.37 -6.26 19.40
CA ILE A 153 -15.22 -5.52 19.91
C ILE A 153 -15.59 -4.06 20.18
N ILE A 154 -16.19 -3.39 19.19
CA ILE A 154 -16.53 -1.95 19.28
C ILE A 154 -17.58 -1.68 20.36
N ASN A 155 -18.53 -2.58 20.53
CA ASN A 155 -19.60 -2.43 21.53
C ASN A 155 -19.17 -2.84 22.95
N ASN A 156 -17.98 -3.42 23.13
CA ASN A 156 -17.44 -3.76 24.42
C ASN A 156 -16.91 -2.52 25.15
N LYS A 157 -17.67 -2.04 26.15
CA LYS A 157 -17.33 -0.85 26.93
C LYS A 157 -16.13 -1.02 27.86
N ASN A 158 -15.69 -2.27 28.07
CA ASN A 158 -14.59 -2.59 28.98
C ASN A 158 -13.21 -2.55 28.32
N LEU A 159 -13.14 -2.25 27.04
CA LEU A 159 -11.87 -2.18 26.32
C LEU A 159 -11.75 -0.88 25.52
N LYS A 160 -10.51 -0.48 25.28
CA LYS A 160 -10.16 0.63 24.39
C LYS A 160 -9.43 0.07 23.18
N THR A 161 -10.08 0.18 22.00
CA THR A 161 -9.49 -0.26 20.73
C THR A 161 -8.26 0.55 20.35
N ARG A 162 -7.38 -0.02 19.52
CA ARG A 162 -6.18 0.61 18.99
C ARG A 162 -5.31 1.22 20.10
N SER A 163 -5.07 0.45 21.15
CA SER A 163 -4.29 0.88 22.32
C SER A 163 -3.65 -0.32 23.02
N ASN A 164 -2.89 -0.06 24.08
CA ASN A 164 -2.31 -1.12 24.91
C ASN A 164 -3.28 -1.66 25.98
N ASP A 165 -4.57 -1.48 25.79
CA ASP A 165 -5.58 -2.09 26.64
C ASP A 165 -5.38 -3.61 26.65
N PRO A 166 -5.27 -4.24 27.85
CA PRO A 166 -4.94 -5.67 27.95
C PRO A 166 -5.95 -6.57 27.25
N LEU A 167 -7.25 -6.24 27.35
CA LEU A 167 -8.32 -7.03 26.73
C LEU A 167 -8.30 -6.88 25.21
N TYR A 168 -8.03 -5.67 24.71
CA TYR A 168 -7.86 -5.45 23.27
C TYR A 168 -6.67 -6.22 22.72
N LEU A 169 -5.54 -6.23 23.43
CA LEU A 169 -4.36 -7.00 23.05
C LEU A 169 -4.61 -8.51 23.08
N GLU A 170 -5.38 -8.99 24.05
CA GLU A 170 -5.78 -10.41 24.13
C GLU A 170 -6.61 -10.82 22.91
N TYR A 171 -7.64 -10.05 22.56
CA TYR A 171 -8.46 -10.30 21.36
C TYR A 171 -7.65 -10.16 20.07
N SER A 172 -6.73 -9.20 20.00
CA SER A 172 -5.83 -9.06 18.85
C SER A 172 -4.90 -10.29 18.71
N ARG A 173 -4.44 -10.87 19.84
CA ARG A 173 -3.64 -12.11 19.84
C ARG A 173 -4.45 -13.29 19.31
N ARG A 174 -5.71 -13.44 19.72
CA ARG A 174 -6.61 -14.47 19.20
C ARG A 174 -6.78 -14.35 17.70
N TRP A 175 -7.02 -13.12 17.21
CA TRP A 175 -7.13 -12.84 15.79
C TRP A 175 -5.85 -13.18 15.03
N TYR A 176 -4.70 -12.75 15.50
CA TYR A 176 -3.41 -13.05 14.89
C TYR A 176 -3.12 -14.54 14.85
N GLN A 177 -3.41 -15.26 15.93
CA GLN A 177 -3.28 -16.72 15.97
C GLN A 177 -4.17 -17.39 14.92
N ALA A 178 -5.42 -16.97 14.82
CA ALA A 178 -6.37 -17.51 13.85
C ALA A 178 -5.89 -17.29 12.39
N VAL A 179 -5.34 -16.12 12.07
CA VAL A 179 -4.74 -15.87 10.75
C VAL A 179 -3.48 -16.70 10.56
N TYR A 180 -2.59 -16.78 11.55
CA TYR A 180 -1.37 -17.59 11.47
C TYR A 180 -1.67 -19.05 11.15
N ASP A 181 -2.68 -19.62 11.78
CA ASP A 181 -3.09 -21.00 11.53
C ASP A 181 -3.50 -21.25 10.08
N GLN A 182 -4.01 -20.23 9.37
CA GLN A 182 -4.29 -20.32 7.94
C GLN A 182 -3.04 -20.22 7.07
N VAL A 183 -2.03 -19.45 7.50
CA VAL A 183 -0.90 -19.09 6.63
C VAL A 183 0.42 -19.76 6.99
N LYS A 184 0.48 -20.55 8.06
CA LYS A 184 1.69 -21.28 8.46
C LYS A 184 2.20 -22.17 7.31
N GLY A 185 3.52 -22.13 7.07
CA GLY A 185 4.19 -22.83 5.97
C GLY A 185 4.07 -22.11 4.61
N LEU A 186 3.48 -20.90 4.57
CA LEU A 186 3.39 -20.08 3.35
C LEU A 186 4.27 -18.82 3.41
N PHE A 187 5.13 -18.71 4.41
CA PHE A 187 6.11 -17.62 4.49
C PHE A 187 7.25 -17.82 3.48
N TYR A 188 7.90 -16.73 3.11
CA TYR A 188 8.96 -16.75 2.11
C TYR A 188 10.12 -17.69 2.52
N LYS A 189 10.49 -17.72 3.79
CA LYS A 189 11.48 -18.65 4.34
C LYS A 189 11.10 -20.14 4.14
N ASP A 190 9.82 -20.43 4.11
CA ASP A 190 9.28 -21.79 3.92
C ASP A 190 9.05 -22.12 2.42
N GLY A 191 9.52 -21.28 1.52
CA GLY A 191 9.25 -21.37 0.08
C GLY A 191 7.82 -20.96 -0.31
N GLY A 192 7.12 -20.26 0.58
CA GLY A 192 5.81 -19.64 0.32
C GLY A 192 5.93 -18.24 -0.27
N PRO A 193 4.81 -17.59 -0.61
CA PRO A 193 4.81 -16.29 -1.24
C PRO A 193 4.78 -15.13 -0.26
N ILE A 194 4.46 -15.33 1.03
CA ILE A 194 4.33 -14.25 2.01
C ILE A 194 5.71 -13.70 2.33
N MET A 195 5.95 -12.44 1.92
CA MET A 195 7.23 -11.76 2.04
C MET A 195 7.22 -10.52 2.95
N GLY A 196 6.07 -10.14 3.44
CA GLY A 196 5.90 -8.98 4.32
C GLY A 196 4.58 -9.01 5.06
N LEU A 197 4.55 -8.33 6.20
CA LEU A 197 3.40 -8.24 7.08
C LEU A 197 3.17 -6.78 7.49
N GLN A 198 1.98 -6.24 7.25
CA GLN A 198 1.59 -4.94 7.80
C GLN A 198 0.78 -5.12 9.08
N LEU A 199 1.15 -4.39 10.12
CA LEU A 199 0.42 -4.26 11.38
C LEU A 199 -0.27 -2.90 11.42
N GLU A 200 -1.51 -2.87 11.89
CA GLU A 200 -2.33 -1.66 11.97
C GLU A 200 -2.51 -0.96 10.60
N ASN A 201 -3.17 0.16 10.59
CA ASN A 201 -3.25 1.03 9.44
C ASN A 201 -3.44 2.47 9.90
N GLU A 202 -2.66 3.41 9.35
CA GLU A 202 -2.72 4.83 9.72
C GLU A 202 -2.73 5.04 11.24
N TYR A 203 -1.84 4.35 11.97
CA TYR A 203 -1.72 4.42 13.42
C TYR A 203 -0.77 5.54 13.82
N VAL A 204 -1.25 6.78 13.76
CA VAL A 204 -0.32 7.93 13.76
C VAL A 204 -0.92 9.24 14.24
N ARG A 205 -2.12 9.19 14.79
CA ARG A 205 -2.79 10.41 15.27
C ARG A 205 -2.25 10.81 16.64
N LYS A 206 -2.27 12.12 16.94
CA LYS A 206 -1.92 12.66 18.24
C LYS A 206 -2.60 11.88 19.37
N GLY A 207 -1.80 11.39 20.31
CA GLY A 207 -2.27 10.54 21.42
C GLY A 207 -2.24 9.03 21.17
N MET A 208 -1.85 8.58 19.98
CA MET A 208 -1.51 7.18 19.74
C MET A 208 -0.10 6.88 20.27
N ILE A 209 0.10 5.67 20.80
CA ILE A 209 1.31 5.33 21.54
C ILE A 209 2.16 4.39 20.67
N VAL A 210 3.37 4.81 20.29
CA VAL A 210 4.33 4.00 19.51
C VAL A 210 4.52 2.59 20.10
N SER A 211 4.47 2.45 21.44
CA SER A 211 4.57 1.15 22.11
C SER A 211 3.45 0.16 21.74
N HIS A 212 2.32 0.63 21.21
CA HIS A 212 1.27 -0.27 20.72
C HIS A 212 1.74 -1.06 19.50
N LEU A 213 2.37 -0.39 18.53
CA LEU A 213 2.94 -1.05 17.34
C LEU A 213 4.01 -2.07 17.75
N LEU A 214 4.84 -1.75 18.74
CA LEU A 214 5.83 -2.69 19.29
C LEU A 214 5.19 -3.89 19.98
N ASN A 215 4.09 -3.70 20.70
CA ASN A 215 3.35 -4.80 21.31
C ASN A 215 2.71 -5.70 20.25
N LEU A 216 2.13 -5.14 19.21
CA LEU A 216 1.59 -5.91 18.09
C LEU A 216 2.69 -6.68 17.36
N LYS A 217 3.84 -6.03 17.09
CA LYS A 217 5.01 -6.70 16.49
C LYS A 217 5.47 -7.88 17.35
N ARG A 218 5.70 -7.66 18.65
CA ARG A 218 6.13 -8.73 19.57
C ARG A 218 5.15 -9.89 19.53
N MET A 219 3.86 -9.61 19.61
CA MET A 219 2.79 -10.59 19.54
C MET A 219 2.84 -11.40 18.22
N ALA A 220 2.98 -10.74 17.10
CA ALA A 220 3.06 -11.39 15.79
C ALA A 220 4.29 -12.33 15.72
N VAL A 221 5.46 -11.86 16.18
CA VAL A 221 6.70 -12.65 16.22
C VAL A 221 6.58 -13.85 17.16
N GLU A 222 6.02 -13.68 18.35
CA GLU A 222 5.80 -14.77 19.33
C GLU A 222 4.86 -15.85 18.79
N ILE A 223 3.87 -15.47 17.98
CA ILE A 223 2.96 -16.41 17.32
C ILE A 223 3.67 -17.18 16.19
N GLY A 224 4.67 -16.57 15.56
CA GLY A 224 5.47 -17.23 14.51
C GLY A 224 5.44 -16.52 13.14
N PHE A 225 4.89 -15.32 13.04
CA PHE A 225 5.02 -14.49 11.84
C PHE A 225 6.48 -14.03 11.69
N ASP A 226 7.18 -14.62 10.76
CA ASP A 226 8.61 -14.44 10.58
C ASP A 226 8.90 -13.89 9.18
N VAL A 227 8.58 -12.62 9.01
CA VAL A 227 8.76 -11.82 7.79
C VAL A 227 9.02 -10.36 8.18
N PRO A 228 9.59 -9.54 7.29
CA PRO A 228 9.67 -8.09 7.51
C PRO A 228 8.31 -7.48 7.87
N ILE A 229 8.32 -6.59 8.85
CA ILE A 229 7.11 -5.97 9.41
C ILE A 229 7.05 -4.51 9.00
N TYR A 230 5.90 -4.11 8.53
CA TYR A 230 5.58 -2.79 8.00
C TYR A 230 4.41 -2.17 8.75
N SER A 231 4.32 -0.86 8.73
CA SER A 231 3.15 -0.11 9.21
C SER A 231 3.07 1.26 8.56
N MET A 232 1.99 1.98 8.85
CA MET A 232 1.63 3.26 8.26
C MET A 232 1.22 3.11 6.78
N THR A 233 0.46 4.04 6.25
CA THR A 233 0.08 4.06 4.83
C THR A 233 -0.02 5.47 4.29
N HIS A 234 0.04 6.49 5.14
CA HIS A 234 -0.17 7.85 4.66
C HIS A 234 0.64 8.92 5.43
N TRP A 235 0.64 8.91 6.73
CA TRP A 235 1.09 10.03 7.56
C TRP A 235 2.62 10.06 7.71
N MET A 236 3.24 11.03 7.09
CA MET A 236 4.68 11.11 6.92
C MET A 236 5.42 11.75 8.11
N ASP A 237 4.70 12.52 8.92
CA ASP A 237 5.19 13.14 10.15
C ASP A 237 4.99 12.27 11.39
N SER A 238 4.58 11.04 11.17
CA SER A 238 4.20 10.13 12.25
C SER A 238 5.37 9.54 12.98
N GLU A 239 5.24 9.45 14.27
CA GLU A 239 6.16 8.67 15.08
C GLU A 239 5.93 7.17 14.85
N TYR A 240 6.98 6.48 14.47
CA TYR A 240 7.00 5.02 14.34
C TYR A 240 8.28 4.45 14.99
N PRO A 241 8.30 3.18 15.42
CA PRO A 241 9.47 2.58 16.03
C PRO A 241 10.57 2.33 14.99
N LYS A 242 11.47 3.31 14.85
CA LYS A 242 12.61 3.26 13.92
C LYS A 242 13.46 2.01 14.13
N GLY A 243 13.86 1.37 13.02
CA GLY A 243 14.62 0.12 13.05
C GLY A 243 13.82 -1.13 13.43
N GLU A 244 12.57 -0.98 13.86
CA GLU A 244 11.70 -2.06 14.28
C GLU A 244 10.57 -2.36 13.27
N ILE A 245 10.11 -1.34 12.58
CA ILE A 245 9.03 -1.41 11.59
C ILE A 245 9.43 -0.58 10.37
N VAL A 246 9.20 -1.09 9.17
CA VAL A 246 9.40 -0.36 7.91
C VAL A 246 8.19 0.54 7.65
N PRO A 247 8.38 1.85 7.49
CA PRO A 247 7.27 2.74 7.21
C PRO A 247 6.81 2.61 5.76
N TYR A 248 5.50 2.64 5.56
CA TYR A 248 4.85 2.81 4.27
C TYR A 248 4.22 4.19 4.14
N ALA A 249 4.29 4.76 2.94
CA ALA A 249 3.59 5.97 2.58
C ALA A 249 2.35 5.69 1.73
N GLY A 250 1.35 6.54 1.84
CA GLY A 250 0.18 6.59 0.96
C GLY A 250 0.08 7.95 0.29
N PHE A 251 -0.39 7.98 -0.95
CA PHE A 251 -0.57 9.21 -1.71
C PHE A 251 -1.83 9.15 -2.55
N TYR A 252 -2.74 10.04 -2.27
CA TYR A 252 -3.97 10.21 -3.03
C TYR A 252 -3.97 11.57 -3.71
N ILE A 253 -4.53 11.60 -4.88
CA ILE A 253 -4.72 12.83 -5.62
C ILE A 253 -5.96 13.49 -5.09
N GLU A 254 -5.85 14.69 -4.55
CA GLU A 254 -6.92 15.31 -3.81
C GLU A 254 -7.48 14.34 -2.75
N ALA A 255 -8.33 14.79 -1.89
CA ALA A 255 -9.01 13.91 -0.96
C ALA A 255 -10.45 13.65 -1.48
N PRO A 256 -10.65 12.67 -2.36
CA PRO A 256 -11.94 12.47 -3.03
C PRO A 256 -13.08 12.11 -2.08
N TRP A 257 -12.73 11.72 -0.86
CA TRP A 257 -13.65 11.41 0.24
C TRP A 257 -14.14 12.64 1.01
N THR A 258 -13.56 13.83 0.81
CA THR A 258 -13.93 15.01 1.59
C THR A 258 -15.34 15.53 1.27
N THR A 259 -15.97 16.11 2.27
CA THR A 259 -17.28 16.77 2.13
C THR A 259 -17.18 18.23 1.77
N SER A 260 -16.03 18.84 2.05
CA SER A 260 -15.73 20.25 1.74
C SER A 260 -14.77 20.30 0.56
N GLY A 261 -15.01 21.19 -0.38
CA GLY A 261 -14.03 21.48 -1.41
C GLY A 261 -14.54 21.40 -2.84
N LYS A 262 -13.62 21.26 -3.75
CA LYS A 262 -13.86 21.31 -5.18
C LYS A 262 -14.84 20.22 -5.61
N LYS A 263 -15.79 20.57 -6.44
CA LYS A 263 -16.77 19.61 -6.99
C LYS A 263 -16.12 18.61 -7.93
N GLU A 264 -15.05 19.03 -8.58
CA GLU A 264 -14.31 18.26 -9.57
C GLU A 264 -12.91 17.95 -9.05
N ILE A 265 -12.41 16.76 -9.38
CA ILE A 265 -11.01 16.42 -9.16
C ILE A 265 -10.22 17.10 -10.27
N PRO A 266 -9.14 17.82 -9.97
CA PRO A 266 -8.31 18.44 -11.00
C PRO A 266 -7.81 17.40 -12.00
N THR A 267 -7.54 17.83 -13.21
CA THR A 267 -6.99 16.96 -14.28
C THR A 267 -5.48 16.96 -14.31
N SER A 268 -4.82 17.64 -13.36
CA SER A 268 -3.38 17.77 -13.29
C SER A 268 -2.91 17.99 -11.85
N ASN A 269 -1.80 17.38 -11.50
CA ASN A 269 -1.14 17.50 -10.19
C ASN A 269 0.20 18.23 -10.25
N PHE A 270 0.49 18.96 -11.32
CA PHE A 270 1.80 19.59 -11.48
C PHE A 270 2.14 20.55 -10.31
N GLU A 271 1.15 21.13 -9.66
CA GLU A 271 1.32 22.00 -8.49
C GLU A 271 1.82 21.24 -7.25
N TYR A 272 1.68 19.91 -7.25
CA TYR A 272 2.16 19.03 -6.16
C TYR A 272 3.52 18.43 -6.46
N PHE A 273 4.13 18.76 -7.59
CA PHE A 273 5.44 18.26 -7.94
C PHE A 273 6.51 18.89 -7.03
N THR A 274 7.09 18.08 -6.17
CA THR A 274 8.21 18.46 -5.31
C THR A 274 9.29 17.40 -5.44
N TYR A 275 10.56 17.80 -5.30
CA TYR A 275 11.68 16.85 -5.23
C TYR A 275 11.78 16.16 -3.86
N ASN A 276 10.85 16.46 -2.97
CA ASN A 276 10.82 15.92 -1.63
C ASN A 276 10.10 14.56 -1.63
N ARG A 277 10.59 13.63 -0.84
CA ARG A 277 9.91 12.35 -0.57
C ARG A 277 8.48 12.57 -0.06
N LEU A 278 8.25 13.70 0.56
CA LEU A 278 7.04 14.09 1.26
C LEU A 278 6.44 15.29 0.54
N SER A 279 5.20 15.15 0.14
CA SER A 279 4.42 16.25 -0.41
C SER A 279 3.56 16.83 0.71
N ASP A 280 3.72 18.10 1.01
CA ASP A 280 2.99 18.81 2.07
C ASP A 280 1.48 18.93 1.79
N ASN A 281 1.06 18.57 0.57
CA ASN A 281 -0.29 18.85 0.07
C ASN A 281 -1.28 17.70 0.25
N ILE A 282 -0.82 16.50 0.64
CA ILE A 282 -1.70 15.35 0.83
C ILE A 282 -1.93 15.14 2.32
N GLY A 283 -3.18 15.20 2.73
CA GLY A 283 -3.58 15.11 4.13
C GLY A 283 -3.79 16.47 4.82
N THR A 284 -3.52 17.59 4.15
CA THR A 284 -3.80 18.93 4.69
C THR A 284 -5.30 19.18 4.91
N ASP A 285 -6.15 18.43 4.23
CA ASP A 285 -7.60 18.40 4.45
C ASP A 285 -7.99 17.70 5.76
N ILE A 286 -7.11 16.84 6.28
CA ILE A 286 -7.34 16.05 7.50
C ILE A 286 -6.60 16.69 8.69
N ILE A 287 -5.43 17.27 8.44
CA ILE A 287 -4.63 17.97 9.43
C ILE A 287 -4.50 19.43 8.96
N LYS A 288 -5.20 20.33 9.61
CA LYS A 288 -4.83 21.75 9.55
C LYS A 288 -3.51 21.89 10.32
N ILE A 289 -2.41 21.78 9.62
CA ILE A 289 -1.09 22.07 10.15
C ILE A 289 -0.99 23.60 10.14
N GLU A 290 -1.25 24.23 11.29
CA GLU A 290 -0.89 25.63 11.51
C GLU A 290 0.62 25.67 11.78
N GLY A 291 1.40 26.04 10.77
CA GLY A 291 2.84 26.23 10.86
C GLY A 291 3.56 25.75 9.60
N GLU A 292 4.70 26.35 9.32
CA GLU A 292 5.61 25.87 8.28
C GLU A 292 6.07 24.45 8.66
N VAL A 293 5.63 23.45 7.90
CA VAL A 293 6.21 22.12 7.98
C VAL A 293 7.64 22.25 7.45
N GLU A 294 8.62 22.27 8.34
CA GLU A 294 10.01 22.10 7.93
C GLU A 294 10.06 20.82 7.07
N SER A 295 10.35 20.99 5.80
CA SER A 295 10.46 19.91 4.84
C SER A 295 11.33 18.81 5.45
N LEU A 296 10.76 17.66 5.70
CA LEU A 296 11.47 16.46 6.15
C LEU A 296 12.41 15.92 5.06
N SER A 297 12.54 16.66 3.96
CA SER A 297 13.44 16.36 2.87
C SER A 297 14.88 16.24 3.38
N GLY A 298 15.39 15.05 3.37
CA GLY A 298 16.78 14.74 3.67
C GLY A 298 17.12 14.38 5.11
N LYS A 299 16.16 14.38 6.05
CA LYS A 299 16.43 13.98 7.44
C LYS A 299 16.18 12.50 7.74
N ASP A 300 15.37 11.80 6.96
CA ASP A 300 15.04 10.40 7.21
C ASP A 300 15.70 9.48 6.16
N ILE A 301 17.02 9.39 6.22
CA ILE A 301 17.83 8.41 5.45
C ILE A 301 17.81 7.01 6.10
N ASP A 302 17.10 6.87 7.21
CA ASP A 302 17.08 5.63 7.98
C ASP A 302 16.04 4.62 7.47
N SER A 303 15.17 5.02 6.55
CA SER A 303 14.13 4.14 5.97
C SER A 303 14.03 4.29 4.45
N PRO A 304 13.67 3.21 3.73
CA PRO A 304 13.44 3.30 2.29
C PRO A 304 12.14 4.09 2.01
N PHE A 305 12.06 4.67 0.81
CA PHE A 305 10.82 5.32 0.38
C PHE A 305 9.91 4.29 -0.30
N PHE A 306 9.12 3.61 0.50
CA PHE A 306 8.14 2.63 0.04
C PHE A 306 6.73 3.21 0.08
N THR A 307 5.95 2.94 -0.95
CA THR A 307 4.53 3.27 -0.99
C THR A 307 3.69 2.01 -0.90
N CYS A 308 2.57 2.08 -0.18
CA CYS A 308 1.59 1.01 -0.09
C CYS A 308 0.28 1.40 -0.76
N GLU A 309 -0.06 2.68 -0.73
CA GLU A 309 -1.35 3.19 -1.18
C GLU A 309 -1.18 4.40 -2.11
N ILE A 310 -0.68 4.18 -3.33
CA ILE A 310 -0.85 5.18 -4.38
C ILE A 310 -2.26 5.04 -4.92
N GLY A 311 -3.11 6.04 -4.66
CA GLY A 311 -4.49 6.05 -5.12
C GLY A 311 -4.57 6.08 -6.64
N VAL A 312 -5.16 5.07 -7.24
CA VAL A 312 -5.37 4.96 -8.70
C VAL A 312 -6.84 5.09 -9.10
N GLY A 313 -7.68 5.40 -8.14
CA GLY A 313 -9.11 5.62 -8.27
C GLY A 313 -9.72 6.03 -6.94
N THR A 314 -11.01 5.88 -6.81
CA THR A 314 -11.74 6.08 -5.55
C THR A 314 -13.04 5.30 -5.52
N THR A 315 -13.50 4.95 -4.32
CA THR A 315 -14.86 4.44 -4.16
C THR A 315 -15.87 5.59 -4.24
N ALA A 316 -17.11 5.27 -4.56
CA ALA A 316 -18.19 6.24 -4.45
C ALA A 316 -18.62 6.41 -2.98
N PHE A 317 -18.88 7.64 -2.57
CA PHE A 317 -19.43 7.97 -1.26
C PHE A 317 -20.88 8.46 -1.37
N TYR A 318 -21.66 8.38 -0.31
CA TYR A 318 -23.03 8.90 -0.34
C TYR A 318 -23.08 10.38 -0.63
N HIS A 319 -22.17 11.14 -0.12
CA HIS A 319 -22.08 12.60 -0.29
C HIS A 319 -21.33 13.03 -1.56
N ARG A 320 -20.56 12.14 -2.18
CA ARG A 320 -19.73 12.46 -3.36
C ARG A 320 -19.58 11.25 -4.29
N ARG A 321 -19.81 11.48 -5.57
CA ARG A 321 -19.61 10.50 -6.66
C ARG A 321 -18.44 10.95 -7.52
N ALA A 322 -17.26 11.03 -6.92
CA ALA A 322 -16.06 11.47 -7.62
C ALA A 322 -15.70 10.47 -8.74
N VAL A 323 -15.36 11.02 -9.90
CA VAL A 323 -14.70 10.30 -10.99
C VAL A 323 -13.27 10.77 -11.04
N VAL A 324 -12.33 9.87 -10.87
CA VAL A 324 -10.90 10.17 -10.95
C VAL A 324 -10.47 10.03 -12.41
N PRO A 325 -9.98 11.11 -13.04
CA PRO A 325 -9.39 11.01 -14.37
C PRO A 325 -8.23 10.02 -14.37
N GLU A 326 -8.15 9.17 -15.39
CA GLU A 326 -7.11 8.13 -15.46
C GLU A 326 -5.69 8.71 -15.51
N GLU A 327 -5.51 9.84 -16.16
CA GLU A 327 -4.24 10.56 -16.29
C GLU A 327 -3.66 10.94 -14.92
N MET A 328 -4.52 11.24 -13.96
CA MET A 328 -4.10 11.59 -12.60
C MET A 328 -3.39 10.44 -11.88
N ALA A 329 -3.79 9.20 -12.14
CA ALA A 329 -3.07 8.05 -11.61
C ALA A 329 -1.65 8.00 -12.20
N GLY A 330 -1.50 8.21 -13.50
CA GLY A 330 -0.21 8.28 -14.18
C GLY A 330 0.69 9.39 -13.64
N GLU A 331 0.13 10.58 -13.44
CA GLU A 331 0.86 11.71 -12.86
C GLU A 331 1.34 11.40 -11.44
N ASN A 332 0.47 10.83 -10.59
CA ASN A 332 0.83 10.47 -9.22
C ASN A 332 1.94 9.42 -9.18
N ILE A 333 1.87 8.41 -10.05
CA ILE A 333 2.90 7.39 -10.18
C ILE A 333 4.25 8.02 -10.56
N ASN A 334 4.26 8.83 -11.63
CA ASN A 334 5.47 9.50 -12.11
C ASN A 334 6.06 10.44 -11.04
N LEU A 335 5.20 11.16 -10.34
CA LEU A 335 5.61 12.06 -9.26
C LEU A 335 6.30 11.29 -8.13
N ARG A 336 5.74 10.17 -7.69
CA ARG A 336 6.34 9.37 -6.59
C ARG A 336 7.66 8.74 -7.01
N LEU A 337 7.74 8.22 -8.24
CA LEU A 337 9.00 7.73 -8.80
C LEU A 337 10.05 8.85 -8.88
N GLY A 338 9.67 10.02 -9.39
CA GLY A 338 10.54 11.19 -9.46
C GLY A 338 11.04 11.69 -8.09
N CYS A 339 10.23 11.51 -7.04
CA CYS A 339 10.61 11.80 -5.66
C CYS A 339 11.45 10.69 -5.00
N GLY A 340 11.75 9.60 -5.71
CA GLY A 340 12.62 8.53 -5.25
C GLY A 340 11.91 7.35 -4.59
N ALA A 341 10.60 7.19 -4.80
CA ALA A 341 9.92 5.97 -4.36
C ALA A 341 10.48 4.75 -5.09
N ASN A 342 10.82 3.72 -4.34
CA ASN A 342 11.42 2.50 -4.85
C ASN A 342 10.65 1.21 -4.45
N MET A 343 9.42 1.37 -4.03
CA MET A 343 8.35 0.38 -4.05
C MET A 343 7.07 1.12 -4.42
N MET A 344 6.39 0.64 -5.45
CA MET A 344 5.15 1.24 -5.98
C MET A 344 3.97 0.38 -5.56
N GLY A 345 3.19 0.84 -4.59
CA GLY A 345 1.98 0.15 -4.11
C GLY A 345 0.72 0.87 -4.55
N TYR A 346 -0.14 0.21 -5.32
CA TYR A 346 -1.38 0.78 -5.87
C TYR A 346 -2.60 0.38 -5.04
N TYR A 347 -3.42 1.35 -4.72
CA TYR A 347 -4.67 1.16 -3.97
C TYR A 347 -5.88 1.78 -4.69
N MET A 348 -6.93 1.08 -5.02
CA MET A 348 -7.06 -0.39 -5.16
C MET A 348 -6.61 -0.81 -6.56
N TYR A 349 -5.94 -1.95 -6.68
CA TYR A 349 -5.63 -2.51 -8.00
C TYR A 349 -6.77 -3.36 -8.55
N VAL A 350 -7.47 -4.04 -7.67
CA VAL A 350 -8.65 -4.85 -7.99
C VAL A 350 -9.83 -4.33 -7.19
N GLY A 351 -10.86 -3.92 -7.88
CA GLY A 351 -12.15 -3.58 -7.29
C GLY A 351 -12.88 -4.81 -6.77
N GLY A 352 -13.95 -4.59 -6.02
CA GLY A 352 -14.67 -5.71 -5.43
C GLY A 352 -16.10 -5.38 -5.05
N THR A 353 -16.74 -6.35 -4.40
CA THR A 353 -18.09 -6.26 -3.87
C THR A 353 -18.04 -6.44 -2.35
N ASN A 354 -18.57 -5.47 -1.62
CA ASN A 354 -18.68 -5.61 -0.17
C ASN A 354 -19.63 -6.76 0.17
N PRO A 355 -19.20 -7.72 1.00
CA PRO A 355 -20.08 -8.80 1.41
C PRO A 355 -21.21 -8.26 2.31
N ILE A 356 -22.30 -9.03 2.40
CA ILE A 356 -23.40 -8.78 3.31
C ILE A 356 -23.26 -9.78 4.46
N GLY A 357 -23.18 -9.29 5.69
CA GLY A 357 -23.15 -10.12 6.88
C GLY A 357 -24.51 -10.65 7.26
N LYS A 358 -24.54 -11.54 8.23
CA LYS A 358 -25.78 -12.13 8.76
C LYS A 358 -26.62 -11.09 9.52
N ARG A 359 -25.99 -10.11 10.17
CA ARG A 359 -26.64 -9.06 10.96
C ARG A 359 -26.16 -7.66 10.63
N THR A 360 -25.00 -7.52 10.01
CA THR A 360 -24.40 -6.24 9.72
C THR A 360 -24.26 -6.04 8.23
N THR A 361 -24.22 -4.78 7.83
CA THR A 361 -23.68 -4.38 6.53
C THR A 361 -22.27 -3.87 6.78
N TYR A 362 -21.29 -4.39 6.07
CA TYR A 362 -19.88 -4.07 6.32
C TYR A 362 -19.42 -2.75 5.71
N GLN A 363 -20.31 -1.92 5.21
CA GLN A 363 -19.94 -0.63 4.67
C GLN A 363 -19.71 0.44 5.76
N SER A 364 -18.90 1.41 5.46
CA SER A 364 -18.75 2.65 6.24
C SER A 364 -19.59 3.79 5.60
N SER A 365 -18.97 4.83 5.10
CA SER A 365 -19.61 5.97 4.43
C SER A 365 -19.91 5.75 2.94
N GLY A 366 -19.47 4.63 2.37
CA GLY A 366 -19.66 4.30 0.95
C GLY A 366 -20.97 3.59 0.65
N PRO A 367 -21.35 3.42 -0.62
CA PRO A 367 -22.49 2.62 -1.07
C PRO A 367 -22.37 1.17 -0.63
N ARG A 368 -23.52 0.56 -0.44
CA ARG A 368 -23.64 -0.72 0.26
C ARG A 368 -22.94 -1.90 -0.38
N VAL A 369 -22.85 -1.95 -1.69
CA VAL A 369 -22.49 -3.19 -2.38
C VAL A 369 -21.18 -3.01 -3.13
N SER A 370 -21.13 -2.07 -4.07
CA SER A 370 -19.96 -1.90 -4.91
C SER A 370 -18.78 -1.30 -4.19
N TYR A 371 -17.64 -1.94 -4.33
CA TYR A 371 -16.32 -1.43 -3.99
C TYR A 371 -15.43 -1.46 -5.26
N ASP A 372 -16.00 -1.03 -6.38
CA ASP A 372 -15.34 -1.04 -7.68
C ASP A 372 -14.05 -0.20 -7.70
N TYR A 373 -14.02 0.86 -6.93
CA TYR A 373 -12.89 1.77 -6.72
C TYR A 373 -12.35 2.45 -7.98
N GLN A 374 -13.03 2.33 -9.11
CA GLN A 374 -12.52 2.71 -10.43
C GLN A 374 -11.14 2.08 -10.73
N ALA A 375 -10.91 0.89 -10.18
CA ALA A 375 -9.63 0.20 -10.16
C ALA A 375 -9.18 -0.23 -11.57
N PRO A 376 -7.87 -0.50 -11.75
CA PRO A 376 -7.33 -1.12 -12.98
C PRO A 376 -8.05 -2.40 -13.38
N ILE A 377 -8.42 -3.25 -12.42
CA ILE A 377 -9.33 -4.38 -12.62
C ILE A 377 -10.60 -4.06 -11.87
N ARG A 378 -11.68 -3.85 -12.59
CA ARG A 378 -12.97 -3.42 -12.04
C ARG A 378 -13.63 -4.54 -11.25
N GLU A 379 -14.64 -4.20 -10.45
CA GLU A 379 -15.48 -5.16 -9.70
C GLU A 379 -16.01 -6.30 -10.57
N SER A 380 -16.36 -6.02 -11.84
CA SER A 380 -16.82 -7.00 -12.81
C SER A 380 -15.69 -7.88 -13.40
N GLY A 381 -14.42 -7.64 -13.04
CA GLY A 381 -13.26 -8.30 -13.62
C GLY A 381 -12.81 -7.71 -14.97
N THR A 382 -13.50 -6.70 -15.50
CA THR A 382 -13.07 -6.00 -16.72
C THR A 382 -11.91 -5.05 -16.43
N LEU A 383 -11.15 -4.68 -17.45
CA LEU A 383 -10.07 -3.71 -17.31
C LEU A 383 -10.64 -2.29 -17.29
N GLY A 384 -10.26 -1.53 -16.28
CA GLY A 384 -10.55 -0.10 -16.18
C GLY A 384 -9.61 0.73 -17.07
N ALA A 385 -10.03 1.93 -17.40
CA ALA A 385 -9.22 2.83 -18.24
C ALA A 385 -7.85 3.15 -17.60
N VAL A 386 -7.79 3.26 -16.26
CA VAL A 386 -6.57 3.51 -15.49
C VAL A 386 -5.53 2.39 -15.61
N MET A 387 -5.88 1.20 -16.11
CA MET A 387 -4.95 0.10 -16.32
C MET A 387 -3.76 0.49 -17.20
N LYS A 388 -3.97 1.33 -18.20
CA LYS A 388 -2.89 1.79 -19.10
C LYS A 388 -1.84 2.61 -18.36
N GLU A 389 -2.26 3.38 -17.34
CA GLU A 389 -1.37 4.23 -16.57
C GLU A 389 -0.55 3.42 -15.55
N THR A 390 -1.15 2.41 -14.94
CA THR A 390 -0.47 1.55 -13.96
C THR A 390 0.47 0.52 -14.60
N LYS A 391 0.39 0.33 -15.92
CA LYS A 391 1.21 -0.63 -16.68
C LYS A 391 2.46 0.01 -17.30
N LYS A 392 2.53 1.32 -17.38
CA LYS A 392 3.69 2.04 -17.93
C LYS A 392 4.93 1.91 -17.05
#